data_12ea1423dd4497f5983b9eae1e6810de
#
_entry.id   12ea1423dd4497f5983b9eae1e6810de
#
_cell.length_a   1.000
_cell.length_b   1.000
_cell.length_c   1.000
_cell.angle_alpha   90.00
_cell.angle_beta   90.00
_cell.angle_gamma   90.00
#
_symmetry.space_group_name_H-M   'P 1'
#
loop_
_entity.id
_entity.type
_entity.pdbx_description
1 polymer ?
#
loop_
_entity_poly.entity_id
_entity_poly.type
_entity_poly.pdbx_seq_one_letter_code
_entity_poly.pdbx_strand_id
1 'polypeptide(L)'
;MNEDVVLRIRGLQKRFGAVEVLKGIDLDVRRGEKIAIIGGSGSGKSTLLRCLNFMEIPSAGTIELDGVVLGKTDAKGQRDYPEKQLCAVRERVGMVFQQFNLFPHLTVLENVREALLSVKKMPRHDADTIAKAQLEKVGLGNKQEARPASLSGGQQQRVAIARALAMSPEIMLFDEPTSSLDPELVGEVLHTIRALAEEGRTLLLVTHELGFAYHFADRVIFIENGVIHEMGSAEQVLKNPQQPRTQAFLARFAERSF
;
A
#
# COMPACT_ATOMS: atom_id res chain seq x y z
N MET A 1 -17.30 8.51 19.33
CA MET A 1 -16.00 8.23 18.70
C MET A 1 -16.31 7.37 17.49
N ASN A 2 -15.76 7.66 16.31
CA ASN A 2 -16.09 6.91 15.09
C ASN A 2 -15.42 5.52 15.21
N GLU A 3 -16.18 4.50 15.59
CA GLU A 3 -15.72 3.13 15.85
C GLU A 3 -15.14 2.43 14.62
N ASP A 4 -15.21 3.06 13.45
CA ASP A 4 -14.85 2.50 12.14
C ASP A 4 -13.45 2.91 11.63
N VAL A 5 -12.75 3.84 12.32
CA VAL A 5 -11.42 4.32 11.86
C VAL A 5 -10.35 3.35 12.30
N VAL A 6 -9.76 2.62 11.34
CA VAL A 6 -8.67 1.66 11.59
C VAL A 6 -7.30 2.32 11.64
N LEU A 7 -7.10 3.40 10.87
CA LEU A 7 -5.83 4.15 10.84
C LEU A 7 -6.10 5.64 10.89
N ARG A 8 -5.48 6.34 11.84
CA ARG A 8 -5.57 7.80 11.98
C ARG A 8 -4.19 8.42 11.94
N ILE A 9 -4.04 9.44 11.11
CA ILE A 9 -2.79 10.17 10.88
C ILE A 9 -3.05 11.64 11.21
N ARG A 10 -2.16 12.25 12.00
CA ARG A 10 -2.25 13.67 12.35
C ARG A 10 -0.91 14.35 12.23
N GLY A 11 -0.87 15.42 11.42
CA GLY A 11 0.30 16.25 11.21
C GLY A 11 1.54 15.51 10.78
N LEU A 12 1.40 14.43 9.97
CA LEU A 12 2.52 13.55 9.61
C LEU A 12 3.53 14.30 8.75
N GLN A 13 4.77 14.35 9.22
CA GLN A 13 5.89 14.95 8.51
C GLN A 13 7.00 13.94 8.29
N LYS A 14 7.68 14.07 7.15
CA LYS A 14 8.90 13.30 6.86
C LYS A 14 9.92 14.19 6.18
N ARG A 15 11.14 14.18 6.73
CA ARG A 15 12.32 14.85 6.18
C ARG A 15 13.40 13.83 5.85
N PHE A 16 14.14 14.07 4.79
CA PHE A 16 15.38 13.40 4.44
C PHE A 16 16.48 14.47 4.36
N GLY A 17 17.30 14.54 5.41
CA GLY A 17 18.24 15.65 5.58
C GLY A 17 17.50 16.99 5.60
N ALA A 18 17.85 17.90 4.69
CA ALA A 18 17.22 19.21 4.58
C ALA A 18 15.90 19.23 3.79
N VAL A 19 15.57 18.12 3.08
CA VAL A 19 14.39 18.06 2.22
C VAL A 19 13.18 17.57 3.00
N GLU A 20 12.14 18.39 3.10
CA GLU A 20 10.86 18.03 3.68
C GLU A 20 9.94 17.47 2.59
N VAL A 21 9.66 16.16 2.67
CA VAL A 21 8.88 15.41 1.69
C VAL A 21 7.40 15.35 2.06
N LEU A 22 7.08 15.15 3.34
CA LEU A 22 5.71 15.25 3.87
C LEU A 22 5.62 16.42 4.83
N LYS A 23 4.60 17.26 4.68
CA LYS A 23 4.48 18.55 5.32
C LYS A 23 3.23 18.70 6.18
N GLY A 24 2.89 17.67 6.95
CA GLY A 24 1.72 17.70 7.83
C GLY A 24 0.49 17.07 7.18
N ILE A 25 0.55 15.77 6.90
CA ILE A 25 -0.58 15.00 6.38
C ILE A 25 -1.53 14.63 7.51
N ASP A 26 -2.82 14.93 7.32
CA ASP A 26 -3.93 14.48 8.15
C ASP A 26 -4.82 13.55 7.33
N LEU A 27 -5.09 12.34 7.85
CA LEU A 27 -5.89 11.34 7.16
C LEU A 27 -6.52 10.38 8.18
N ASP A 28 -7.81 10.09 8.02
CA ASP A 28 -8.49 8.97 8.65
C ASP A 28 -8.82 7.91 7.59
N VAL A 29 -8.54 6.65 7.89
CA VAL A 29 -8.88 5.51 7.04
C VAL A 29 -9.87 4.64 7.79
N ARG A 30 -11.00 4.33 7.15
CA ARG A 30 -12.03 3.47 7.73
C ARG A 30 -11.75 2.00 7.39
N ARG A 31 -12.22 1.12 8.24
CA ARG A 31 -12.15 -0.32 7.98
C ARG A 31 -12.93 -0.68 6.71
N GLY A 32 -12.30 -1.47 5.83
CA GLY A 32 -12.88 -1.85 4.53
C GLY A 32 -12.85 -0.75 3.47
N GLU A 33 -12.30 0.44 3.77
CA GLU A 33 -12.23 1.54 2.82
C GLU A 33 -11.15 1.31 1.76
N LYS A 34 -11.45 1.66 0.52
CA LYS A 34 -10.55 1.65 -0.61
C LYS A 34 -10.16 3.07 -0.97
N ILE A 35 -8.90 3.42 -0.77
CA ILE A 35 -8.37 4.76 -1.04
C ILE A 35 -7.37 4.69 -2.20
N ALA A 36 -7.60 5.49 -3.24
CA ALA A 36 -6.59 5.74 -4.27
C ALA A 36 -5.83 7.04 -3.96
N ILE A 37 -4.51 6.99 -4.04
CA ILE A 37 -3.61 8.12 -3.84
C ILE A 37 -2.96 8.46 -5.18
N ILE A 38 -3.22 9.66 -5.67
CA ILE A 38 -2.73 10.15 -6.96
C ILE A 38 -1.87 11.40 -6.77
N GLY A 39 -1.06 11.73 -7.77
CA GLY A 39 -0.20 12.92 -7.75
C GLY A 39 1.04 12.75 -8.61
N GLY A 40 1.76 13.83 -8.83
CA GLY A 40 2.99 13.84 -9.63
C GLY A 40 4.11 12.98 -9.03
N SER A 41 5.14 12.68 -9.86
CA SER A 41 6.37 12.06 -9.34
C SER A 41 7.02 12.97 -8.30
N GLY A 42 7.56 12.38 -7.22
CA GLY A 42 8.17 13.13 -6.14
C GLY A 42 7.20 13.86 -5.21
N SER A 43 5.88 13.73 -5.36
CA SER A 43 4.90 14.42 -4.50
C SER A 43 4.81 13.89 -3.06
N GLY A 44 5.45 12.75 -2.74
CA GLY A 44 5.45 12.16 -1.40
C GLY A 44 4.56 10.93 -1.22
N LYS A 45 3.87 10.43 -2.26
CA LYS A 45 2.93 9.28 -2.18
C LYS A 45 3.57 8.02 -1.59
N SER A 46 4.67 7.55 -2.19
CA SER A 46 5.41 6.36 -1.72
C SER A 46 5.98 6.57 -0.31
N THR A 47 6.44 7.79 -0.02
CA THR A 47 6.94 8.15 1.31
C THR A 47 5.82 8.07 2.35
N LEU A 48 4.61 8.53 2.00
CA LEU A 48 3.45 8.37 2.88
C LEU A 48 3.20 6.90 3.18
N LEU A 49 3.06 6.04 2.16
CA LEU A 49 2.83 4.61 2.39
C LEU A 49 3.93 3.96 3.24
N ARG A 50 5.21 4.30 2.99
CA ARG A 50 6.34 3.78 3.77
C ARG A 50 6.36 4.27 5.22
N CYS A 51 5.80 5.44 5.50
CA CYS A 51 5.59 5.90 6.87
C CYS A 51 4.48 5.12 7.57
N LEU A 52 3.41 4.71 6.85
CA LEU A 52 2.28 4.00 7.45
C LEU A 52 2.64 2.58 7.92
N ASN A 53 3.61 1.91 7.29
CA ASN A 53 4.13 0.62 7.76
C ASN A 53 5.50 0.74 8.45
N PHE A 54 5.95 1.96 8.72
CA PHE A 54 7.23 2.25 9.39
C PHE A 54 8.47 1.67 8.70
N MET A 55 8.45 1.51 7.39
CA MET A 55 9.70 1.38 6.62
C MET A 55 10.48 2.70 6.63
N GLU A 56 9.76 3.82 6.68
CA GLU A 56 10.30 5.14 6.95
C GLU A 56 9.73 5.65 8.25
N ILE A 57 10.58 5.98 9.21
CA ILE A 57 10.16 6.57 10.47
C ILE A 57 9.73 8.02 10.22
N PRO A 58 8.51 8.42 10.62
CA PRO A 58 8.08 9.82 10.54
C PRO A 58 9.01 10.76 11.31
N SER A 59 9.21 11.98 10.80
CA SER A 59 9.98 13.02 11.49
C SER A 59 9.17 13.76 12.55
N ALA A 60 7.83 13.85 12.33
CA ALA A 60 6.88 14.44 13.28
C ALA A 60 5.45 13.93 12.98
N GLY A 61 4.52 14.28 13.83
CA GLY A 61 3.13 13.85 13.74
C GLY A 61 2.86 12.56 14.49
N THR A 62 1.64 12.03 14.32
CA THR A 62 1.20 10.80 14.99
C THR A 62 0.51 9.85 14.00
N ILE A 63 0.74 8.56 14.21
CA ILE A 63 0.01 7.47 13.56
C ILE A 63 -0.65 6.66 14.67
N GLU A 64 -1.94 6.42 14.54
CA GLU A 64 -2.76 5.63 15.44
C GLU A 64 -3.36 4.45 14.65
N LEU A 65 -3.24 3.25 15.17
CA LEU A 65 -3.79 2.03 14.59
C LEU A 65 -4.77 1.42 15.60
N ASP A 66 -6.06 1.30 15.22
CA ASP A 66 -7.16 0.85 16.09
C ASP A 66 -7.21 1.58 17.44
N GLY A 67 -7.15 2.90 17.44
CA GLY A 67 -7.19 3.71 18.67
C GLY A 67 -5.90 3.73 19.47
N VAL A 68 -4.86 3.00 19.04
CA VAL A 68 -3.56 2.96 19.72
C VAL A 68 -2.57 3.85 19.02
N VAL A 69 -2.14 4.92 19.66
CA VAL A 69 -1.09 5.80 19.16
C VAL A 69 0.26 5.07 19.17
N LEU A 70 0.90 5.00 18.00
CA LEU A 70 2.17 4.32 17.83
C LEU A 70 3.36 5.20 18.24
N GLY A 71 4.38 4.56 18.80
CA GLY A 71 5.54 5.24 19.38
C GLY A 71 5.28 5.82 20.78
N LYS A 72 6.37 6.08 21.50
CA LYS A 72 6.36 6.72 22.83
C LYS A 72 7.01 8.07 22.71
N THR A 73 6.41 9.12 23.28
CA THR A 73 7.03 10.44 23.34
C THR A 73 7.95 10.51 24.55
N ASP A 74 9.21 10.86 24.34
CA ASP A 74 10.18 11.05 25.41
C ASP A 74 9.99 12.40 26.13
N ALA A 75 10.79 12.64 27.18
CA ALA A 75 10.74 13.89 27.95
C ALA A 75 11.13 15.14 27.14
N LYS A 76 11.73 14.97 25.96
CA LYS A 76 12.11 16.05 25.03
C LYS A 76 11.08 16.28 23.93
N GLY A 77 9.94 15.54 23.97
CA GLY A 77 8.90 15.61 22.94
C GLY A 77 9.25 14.83 21.66
N GLN A 78 10.36 14.10 21.63
CA GLN A 78 10.74 13.25 20.50
C GLN A 78 10.03 11.90 20.61
N ARG A 79 9.52 11.39 19.47
CA ARG A 79 8.82 10.09 19.44
C ARG A 79 9.80 8.97 19.09
N ASP A 80 9.85 7.98 19.96
CA ASP A 80 10.60 6.74 19.78
C ASP A 80 9.66 5.59 19.41
N TYR A 81 10.13 4.70 18.56
CA TYR A 81 9.35 3.57 18.05
C TYR A 81 10.08 2.25 18.34
N PRO A 82 9.73 1.57 19.43
CA PRO A 82 10.36 0.29 19.78
C PRO A 82 10.21 -0.75 18.67
N GLU A 83 11.29 -1.46 18.32
CA GLU A 83 11.29 -2.43 17.21
C GLU A 83 10.21 -3.49 17.35
N LYS A 84 9.93 -3.96 18.58
CA LYS A 84 8.82 -4.90 18.83
C LYS A 84 7.45 -4.32 18.39
N GLN A 85 7.21 -3.02 18.59
CA GLN A 85 5.99 -2.37 18.13
C GLN A 85 5.97 -2.25 16.61
N LEU A 86 7.11 -1.92 15.99
CA LEU A 86 7.23 -1.83 14.52
C LEU A 86 6.97 -3.18 13.86
N CYS A 87 7.51 -4.27 14.42
CA CYS A 87 7.22 -5.62 13.93
C CYS A 87 5.73 -5.93 13.98
N ALA A 88 5.06 -5.65 15.10
CA ALA A 88 3.62 -5.86 15.25
C ALA A 88 2.79 -5.04 14.26
N VAL A 89 3.20 -3.80 13.97
CA VAL A 89 2.54 -2.98 12.95
C VAL A 89 2.72 -3.58 11.54
N ARG A 90 3.94 -4.01 11.18
CA ARG A 90 4.24 -4.60 9.88
C ARG A 90 3.52 -5.92 9.63
N GLU A 91 3.13 -6.65 10.67
CA GLU A 91 2.26 -7.82 10.55
C GLU A 91 0.81 -7.44 10.19
N ARG A 92 0.32 -6.29 10.67
CA ARG A 92 -1.04 -5.80 10.47
C ARG A 92 -1.19 -4.92 9.24
N VAL A 93 -0.11 -4.25 8.80
CA VAL A 93 -0.07 -3.34 7.66
C VAL A 93 0.87 -3.92 6.60
N GLY A 94 0.31 -4.72 5.70
CA GLY A 94 1.05 -5.33 4.59
C GLY A 94 1.38 -4.30 3.50
N MET A 95 2.49 -4.48 2.81
CA MET A 95 2.89 -3.59 1.71
C MET A 95 3.35 -4.37 0.48
N VAL A 96 2.88 -3.95 -0.67
CA VAL A 96 3.26 -4.40 -2.00
C VAL A 96 3.95 -3.25 -2.72
N PHE A 97 5.14 -3.49 -3.25
CA PHE A 97 6.02 -2.47 -3.84
C PHE A 97 5.91 -2.44 -5.36
N GLN A 98 6.35 -1.35 -5.94
CA GLN A 98 6.52 -1.18 -7.38
C GLN A 98 7.49 -2.24 -7.96
N GLN A 99 8.62 -2.46 -7.30
CA GLN A 99 9.50 -3.60 -7.56
C GLN A 99 8.99 -4.79 -6.75
N PHE A 100 8.91 -5.96 -7.34
CA PHE A 100 8.30 -7.15 -6.75
C PHE A 100 8.98 -7.61 -5.46
N ASN A 101 10.30 -7.34 -5.33
CA ASN A 101 11.13 -7.66 -4.17
C ASN A 101 11.01 -9.12 -3.73
N LEU A 102 10.87 -10.04 -4.69
CA LEU A 102 10.87 -11.47 -4.41
C LEU A 102 12.29 -11.94 -4.11
N PHE A 103 12.40 -12.91 -3.23
CA PHE A 103 13.67 -13.59 -2.94
C PHE A 103 14.05 -14.48 -4.14
N PRO A 104 15.10 -14.14 -4.91
CA PRO A 104 15.41 -14.83 -6.17
C PRO A 104 15.86 -16.27 -5.99
N HIS A 105 16.40 -16.62 -4.82
CA HIS A 105 16.87 -17.95 -4.47
C HIS A 105 15.79 -18.87 -3.93
N LEU A 106 14.59 -18.35 -3.62
CA LEU A 106 13.44 -19.10 -3.15
C LEU A 106 12.46 -19.40 -4.28
N THR A 107 11.73 -20.51 -4.17
CA THR A 107 10.57 -20.79 -5.04
C THR A 107 9.42 -19.82 -4.76
N VAL A 108 8.40 -19.85 -5.62
CA VAL A 108 7.17 -19.08 -5.44
C VAL A 108 6.49 -19.42 -4.11
N LEU A 109 6.33 -20.72 -3.81
CA LEU A 109 5.76 -21.17 -2.55
C LEU A 109 6.60 -20.69 -1.35
N GLU A 110 7.91 -20.82 -1.43
CA GLU A 110 8.82 -20.39 -0.39
C GLU A 110 8.77 -18.90 -0.15
N ASN A 111 8.69 -18.07 -1.20
CA ASN A 111 8.51 -16.63 -1.08
C ASN A 111 7.25 -16.26 -0.27
N VAL A 112 6.14 -16.97 -0.49
CA VAL A 112 4.87 -16.67 0.18
C VAL A 112 4.85 -17.15 1.63
N ARG A 113 5.44 -18.31 1.93
CA ARG A 113 5.42 -18.88 3.28
C ARG A 113 6.48 -18.34 4.22
N GLU A 114 7.55 -17.69 3.69
CA GLU A 114 8.73 -17.32 4.48
C GLU A 114 8.40 -16.53 5.74
N ALA A 115 7.55 -15.50 5.61
CA ALA A 115 7.14 -14.68 6.75
C ALA A 115 6.31 -15.46 7.79
N LEU A 116 5.55 -16.47 7.37
CA LEU A 116 4.79 -17.33 8.28
C LEU A 116 5.73 -18.17 9.16
N LEU A 117 6.85 -18.65 8.60
CA LEU A 117 7.86 -19.41 9.32
C LEU A 117 8.72 -18.51 10.19
N SER A 118 9.27 -17.43 9.60
CA SER A 118 10.29 -16.60 10.25
C SER A 118 9.70 -15.63 11.27
N VAL A 119 8.52 -15.05 11.02
CA VAL A 119 7.87 -14.04 11.87
C VAL A 119 6.82 -14.68 12.78
N LYS A 120 5.82 -15.36 12.20
CA LYS A 120 4.73 -15.99 12.97
C LYS A 120 5.13 -17.29 13.67
N LYS A 121 6.33 -17.82 13.38
CA LYS A 121 6.83 -19.09 13.95
C LYS A 121 5.86 -20.27 13.76
N MET A 122 5.12 -20.23 12.65
CA MET A 122 4.10 -21.22 12.33
C MET A 122 4.75 -22.57 11.93
N PRO A 123 4.15 -23.72 12.24
CA PRO A 123 4.59 -25.00 11.72
C PRO A 123 4.59 -25.02 10.18
N ARG A 124 5.60 -25.67 9.57
CA ARG A 124 5.79 -25.67 8.12
C ARG A 124 4.55 -26.15 7.35
N HIS A 125 3.90 -27.20 7.85
CA HIS A 125 2.68 -27.74 7.22
C HIS A 125 1.57 -26.71 7.11
N ASP A 126 1.32 -25.96 8.17
CA ASP A 126 0.28 -24.93 8.22
C ASP A 126 0.65 -23.73 7.34
N ALA A 127 1.93 -23.32 7.38
CA ALA A 127 2.47 -22.27 6.52
C ALA A 127 2.36 -22.62 5.03
N ASP A 128 2.65 -23.88 4.65
CA ASP A 128 2.49 -24.36 3.28
C ASP A 128 1.01 -24.34 2.85
N THR A 129 0.10 -24.72 3.72
CA THR A 129 -1.35 -24.71 3.46
C THR A 129 -1.85 -23.29 3.18
N ILE A 130 -1.46 -22.32 4.03
CA ILE A 130 -1.82 -20.92 3.83
C ILE A 130 -1.19 -20.37 2.55
N ALA A 131 0.10 -20.61 2.33
CA ALA A 131 0.81 -20.10 1.17
C ALA A 131 0.19 -20.63 -0.16
N LYS A 132 -0.15 -21.92 -0.21
CA LYS A 132 -0.83 -22.51 -1.36
C LYS A 132 -2.19 -21.85 -1.61
N ALA A 133 -3.00 -21.66 -0.57
CA ALA A 133 -4.29 -20.99 -0.68
C ALA A 133 -4.16 -19.55 -1.22
N GLN A 134 -3.13 -18.79 -0.79
CA GLN A 134 -2.90 -17.45 -1.32
C GLN A 134 -2.41 -17.47 -2.77
N LEU A 135 -1.61 -18.46 -3.16
CA LEU A 135 -1.18 -18.62 -4.56
C LEU A 135 -2.36 -19.01 -5.47
N GLU A 136 -3.25 -19.90 -5.03
CA GLU A 136 -4.50 -20.19 -5.76
C GLU A 136 -5.34 -18.92 -5.96
N LYS A 137 -5.49 -18.11 -4.91
CA LYS A 137 -6.25 -16.88 -4.93
C LYS A 137 -5.75 -15.86 -5.97
N VAL A 138 -4.45 -15.80 -6.21
CA VAL A 138 -3.85 -14.93 -7.24
C VAL A 138 -3.64 -15.64 -8.59
N GLY A 139 -4.21 -16.85 -8.77
CA GLY A 139 -4.15 -17.62 -10.03
C GLY A 139 -2.77 -18.20 -10.34
N LEU A 140 -1.97 -18.53 -9.32
CA LEU A 140 -0.61 -19.06 -9.46
C LEU A 140 -0.39 -20.40 -8.74
N GLY A 141 -1.46 -21.14 -8.45
CA GLY A 141 -1.39 -22.44 -7.78
C GLY A 141 -0.55 -23.48 -8.52
N ASN A 142 -0.48 -23.40 -9.84
CA ASN A 142 0.34 -24.27 -10.70
C ASN A 142 1.81 -23.83 -10.82
N LYS A 143 2.23 -22.74 -10.17
CA LYS A 143 3.59 -22.17 -10.24
C LYS A 143 4.39 -22.29 -8.95
N GLN A 144 3.94 -23.10 -7.99
CA GLN A 144 4.51 -23.20 -6.64
C GLN A 144 6.01 -23.48 -6.63
N GLU A 145 6.49 -24.37 -7.50
CA GLU A 145 7.89 -24.79 -7.60
C GLU A 145 8.74 -23.90 -8.53
N ALA A 146 8.10 -22.96 -9.24
CA ALA A 146 8.81 -22.03 -10.12
C ALA A 146 9.67 -21.07 -9.30
N ARG A 147 10.69 -20.48 -9.92
CA ARG A 147 11.51 -19.40 -9.35
C ARG A 147 11.14 -18.07 -9.95
N PRO A 148 11.33 -16.95 -9.24
CA PRO A 148 10.98 -15.61 -9.75
C PRO A 148 11.49 -15.32 -11.15
N ALA A 149 12.70 -15.71 -11.48
CA ALA A 149 13.31 -15.46 -12.79
C ALA A 149 12.58 -16.14 -13.99
N SER A 150 11.75 -17.15 -13.72
CA SER A 150 10.94 -17.83 -14.76
C SER A 150 9.53 -17.29 -14.90
N LEU A 151 9.18 -16.24 -14.17
CA LEU A 151 7.85 -15.63 -14.15
C LEU A 151 7.83 -14.32 -14.94
N SER A 152 6.68 -14.02 -15.59
CA SER A 152 6.44 -12.67 -16.11
C SER A 152 6.36 -11.64 -14.98
N GLY A 153 6.53 -10.34 -15.30
CA GLY A 153 6.42 -9.27 -14.33
C GLY A 153 5.07 -9.27 -13.59
N GLY A 154 3.97 -9.46 -14.30
CA GLY A 154 2.63 -9.56 -13.70
C GLY A 154 2.48 -10.78 -12.79
N GLN A 155 3.09 -11.92 -13.13
CA GLN A 155 3.13 -13.09 -12.25
C GLN A 155 3.97 -12.81 -10.99
N GLN A 156 5.15 -12.19 -11.12
CA GLN A 156 5.97 -11.81 -9.97
C GLN A 156 5.22 -10.87 -9.02
N GLN A 157 4.50 -9.88 -9.58
CA GLN A 157 3.69 -8.97 -8.77
C GLN A 157 2.57 -9.68 -8.04
N ARG A 158 1.89 -10.63 -8.69
CA ARG A 158 0.86 -11.45 -8.03
C ARG A 158 1.44 -12.35 -6.93
N VAL A 159 2.66 -12.88 -7.08
CA VAL A 159 3.37 -13.57 -5.98
C VAL A 159 3.65 -12.61 -4.82
N ALA A 160 4.08 -11.36 -5.10
CA ALA A 160 4.31 -10.36 -4.06
C ALA A 160 3.01 -10.00 -3.31
N ILE A 161 1.88 -9.93 -4.01
CA ILE A 161 0.55 -9.77 -3.41
C ILE A 161 0.21 -10.98 -2.52
N ALA A 162 0.37 -12.22 -3.02
CA ALA A 162 0.12 -13.44 -2.25
C ALA A 162 0.98 -13.51 -0.98
N ARG A 163 2.27 -13.12 -1.07
CA ARG A 163 3.19 -13.03 0.07
C ARG A 163 2.68 -12.06 1.14
N ALA A 164 2.22 -10.88 0.75
CA ALA A 164 1.66 -9.93 1.69
C ALA A 164 0.36 -10.44 2.33
N LEU A 165 -0.52 -11.08 1.53
CA LEU A 165 -1.78 -11.65 1.99
C LEU A 165 -1.61 -12.81 2.97
N ALA A 166 -0.54 -13.60 2.84
CA ALA A 166 -0.27 -14.73 3.72
C ALA A 166 -0.19 -14.31 5.19
N MET A 167 0.30 -13.09 5.46
CA MET A 167 0.34 -12.53 6.81
C MET A 167 -1.03 -12.13 7.36
N SER A 168 -2.11 -12.19 6.54
CA SER A 168 -3.47 -11.77 6.90
C SER A 168 -3.54 -10.34 7.46
N PRO A 169 -2.96 -9.34 6.77
CA PRO A 169 -2.94 -7.98 7.27
C PRO A 169 -4.34 -7.35 7.27
N GLU A 170 -4.56 -6.40 8.18
CA GLU A 170 -5.80 -5.62 8.26
C GLU A 170 -5.85 -4.52 7.21
N ILE A 171 -4.69 -3.98 6.85
CA ILE A 171 -4.52 -2.93 5.84
C ILE A 171 -3.50 -3.41 4.81
N MET A 172 -3.82 -3.24 3.53
CA MET A 172 -2.88 -3.49 2.42
C MET A 172 -2.51 -2.17 1.76
N LEU A 173 -1.22 -1.91 1.66
CA LEU A 173 -0.65 -0.76 0.97
C LEU A 173 -0.05 -1.21 -0.36
N PHE A 174 -0.38 -0.52 -1.44
CA PHE A 174 0.13 -0.79 -2.78
C PHE A 174 0.85 0.45 -3.31
N ASP A 175 2.17 0.37 -3.47
CA ASP A 175 3.02 1.45 -3.98
C ASP A 175 3.29 1.24 -5.47
N GLU A 176 2.46 1.84 -6.33
CA GLU A 176 2.54 1.77 -7.80
C GLU A 176 2.71 0.33 -8.34
N PRO A 177 1.82 -0.60 -8.02
CA PRO A 177 2.02 -2.04 -8.27
C PRO A 177 2.07 -2.43 -9.75
N THR A 178 1.76 -1.52 -10.67
CA THR A 178 1.73 -1.75 -12.12
C THR A 178 2.79 -0.97 -12.89
N SER A 179 3.50 -0.02 -12.26
CA SER A 179 4.42 0.91 -12.96
C SER A 179 5.66 0.24 -13.58
N SER A 180 6.00 -0.97 -13.13
CA SER A 180 7.15 -1.74 -13.66
C SER A 180 6.72 -2.87 -14.60
N LEU A 181 5.46 -2.85 -15.09
CA LEU A 181 4.89 -3.89 -15.94
C LEU A 181 4.69 -3.41 -17.38
N ASP A 182 4.80 -4.35 -18.30
CA ASP A 182 4.31 -4.15 -19.65
C ASP A 182 2.79 -3.91 -19.65
N PRO A 183 2.27 -3.02 -20.52
CA PRO A 183 0.84 -2.67 -20.54
C PRO A 183 -0.12 -3.87 -20.61
N GLU A 184 0.27 -4.93 -21.32
CA GLU A 184 -0.52 -6.16 -21.45
C GLU A 184 -0.72 -6.91 -20.12
N LEU A 185 0.22 -6.73 -19.16
CA LEU A 185 0.21 -7.42 -17.88
C LEU A 185 -0.47 -6.62 -16.75
N VAL A 186 -0.72 -5.33 -16.97
CA VAL A 186 -1.35 -4.42 -15.99
C VAL A 186 -2.72 -4.92 -15.57
N GLY A 187 -3.54 -5.35 -16.53
CA GLY A 187 -4.92 -5.80 -16.31
C GLY A 187 -5.04 -6.95 -15.30
N GLU A 188 -4.13 -7.93 -15.36
CA GLU A 188 -4.15 -9.09 -14.44
C GLU A 188 -3.89 -8.69 -12.98
N VAL A 189 -2.95 -7.76 -12.77
CA VAL A 189 -2.62 -7.27 -11.41
C VAL A 189 -3.76 -6.41 -10.87
N LEU A 190 -4.32 -5.51 -11.67
CA LEU A 190 -5.46 -4.69 -11.27
C LEU A 190 -6.70 -5.53 -10.97
N HIS A 191 -6.95 -6.60 -11.75
CA HIS A 191 -8.03 -7.55 -11.45
C HIS A 191 -7.83 -8.22 -10.09
N THR A 192 -6.60 -8.66 -9.78
CA THR A 192 -6.28 -9.23 -8.46
C THR A 192 -6.54 -8.23 -7.33
N ILE A 193 -6.13 -6.98 -7.48
CA ILE A 193 -6.36 -5.92 -6.47
C ILE A 193 -7.86 -5.66 -6.30
N ARG A 194 -8.64 -5.65 -7.38
CA ARG A 194 -10.09 -5.48 -7.34
C ARG A 194 -10.77 -6.61 -6.56
N ALA A 195 -10.40 -7.86 -6.83
CA ALA A 195 -10.94 -9.02 -6.10
C ALA A 195 -10.70 -8.91 -4.58
N LEU A 196 -9.53 -8.41 -4.16
CA LEU A 196 -9.24 -8.15 -2.75
C LEU A 196 -10.12 -7.04 -2.15
N ALA A 197 -10.44 -6.01 -2.92
CA ALA A 197 -11.34 -4.94 -2.51
C ALA A 197 -12.77 -5.46 -2.30
N GLU A 198 -13.24 -6.35 -3.15
CA GLU A 198 -14.56 -6.97 -3.06
C GLU A 198 -14.70 -7.88 -1.83
N GLU A 199 -13.59 -8.38 -1.27
CA GLU A 199 -13.58 -9.09 0.02
C GLU A 199 -13.74 -8.17 1.24
N GLY A 200 -13.91 -6.86 1.05
CA GLY A 200 -14.07 -5.89 2.13
C GLY A 200 -12.77 -5.51 2.85
N ARG A 201 -11.61 -5.72 2.22
CA ARG A 201 -10.31 -5.35 2.79
C ARG A 201 -10.08 -3.84 2.76
N THR A 202 -9.34 -3.34 3.74
CA THR A 202 -8.87 -1.94 3.76
C THR A 202 -7.65 -1.81 2.86
N LEU A 203 -7.75 -0.99 1.80
CA LEU A 203 -6.71 -0.89 0.77
C LEU A 203 -6.33 0.58 0.53
N LEU A 204 -5.03 0.88 0.53
CA LEU A 204 -4.50 2.16 0.06
C LEU A 204 -3.62 1.88 -1.17
N LEU A 205 -3.95 2.47 -2.29
CA LEU A 205 -3.30 2.25 -3.57
C LEU A 205 -2.74 3.55 -4.14
N VAL A 206 -1.42 3.64 -4.25
CA VAL A 206 -0.76 4.66 -5.09
C VAL A 206 -0.78 4.15 -6.53
N THR A 207 -1.36 4.93 -7.44
CA THR A 207 -1.47 4.52 -8.84
C THR A 207 -1.49 5.70 -9.80
N HIS A 208 -1.07 5.43 -11.04
CA HIS A 208 -1.25 6.29 -12.20
C HIS A 208 -2.41 5.85 -13.09
N GLU A 209 -3.05 4.73 -12.79
CA GLU A 209 -4.20 4.17 -13.52
C GLU A 209 -5.49 4.87 -13.06
N LEU A 210 -5.75 6.09 -13.56
CA LEU A 210 -6.88 6.92 -13.14
C LEU A 210 -8.22 6.26 -13.44
N GLY A 211 -8.35 5.55 -14.57
CA GLY A 211 -9.54 4.79 -14.91
C GLY A 211 -9.84 3.68 -13.91
N PHE A 212 -8.80 2.97 -13.45
CA PHE A 212 -8.95 1.99 -12.38
C PHE A 212 -9.31 2.66 -11.05
N ALA A 213 -8.61 3.73 -10.67
CA ALA A 213 -8.88 4.46 -9.43
C ALA A 213 -10.33 4.93 -9.34
N TYR A 214 -10.91 5.39 -10.47
CA TYR A 214 -12.30 5.84 -10.54
C TYR A 214 -13.32 4.75 -10.18
N HIS A 215 -13.10 3.52 -10.65
CA HIS A 215 -14.02 2.41 -10.40
C HIS A 215 -13.70 1.59 -9.14
N PHE A 216 -12.49 1.75 -8.61
CA PHE A 216 -11.99 1.00 -7.47
C PHE A 216 -12.22 1.72 -6.14
N ALA A 217 -11.95 3.03 -6.09
CA ALA A 217 -11.80 3.76 -4.84
C ALA A 217 -13.12 4.32 -4.31
N ASP A 218 -13.35 4.13 -3.01
CA ASP A 218 -14.40 4.85 -2.28
C ASP A 218 -14.01 6.33 -2.12
N ARG A 219 -12.69 6.58 -1.96
CA ARG A 219 -12.12 7.93 -1.82
C ARG A 219 -10.82 8.05 -2.59
N VAL A 220 -10.62 9.22 -3.20
CA VAL A 220 -9.38 9.59 -3.90
C VAL A 220 -8.71 10.73 -3.16
N ILE A 221 -7.39 10.67 -3.03
CA ILE A 221 -6.54 11.68 -2.41
C ILE A 221 -5.53 12.16 -3.46
N PHE A 222 -5.55 13.47 -3.74
CA PHE A 222 -4.53 14.10 -4.56
C PHE A 222 -3.44 14.73 -3.69
N ILE A 223 -2.21 14.24 -3.85
CA ILE A 223 -1.02 14.72 -3.12
C ILE A 223 -0.08 15.45 -4.08
N GLU A 224 0.33 16.65 -3.71
CA GLU A 224 1.38 17.40 -4.39
C GLU A 224 2.24 18.17 -3.38
N ASN A 225 3.55 18.22 -3.63
CA ASN A 225 4.53 18.91 -2.76
C ASN A 225 4.44 18.55 -1.28
N GLY A 226 4.07 17.31 -0.97
CA GLY A 226 4.02 16.78 0.39
C GLY A 226 2.78 17.14 1.20
N VAL A 227 1.74 17.68 0.57
CA VAL A 227 0.44 17.99 1.20
C VAL A 227 -0.72 17.39 0.43
N ILE A 228 -1.82 17.12 1.11
CA ILE A 228 -3.09 16.76 0.48
C ILE A 228 -3.73 18.05 -0.02
N HIS A 229 -3.88 18.18 -1.34
CA HIS A 229 -4.54 19.31 -1.98
C HIS A 229 -6.03 19.12 -2.12
N GLU A 230 -6.47 17.90 -2.39
CA GLU A 230 -7.88 17.56 -2.55
C GLU A 230 -8.14 16.13 -2.14
N MET A 231 -9.27 15.87 -1.52
CA MET A 231 -9.72 14.56 -1.09
C MET A 231 -11.23 14.49 -1.13
N GLY A 232 -11.77 13.42 -1.71
CA GLY A 232 -13.22 13.23 -1.84
C GLY A 232 -13.55 11.91 -2.52
N SER A 233 -14.80 11.71 -2.92
CA SER A 233 -15.18 10.55 -3.73
C SER A 233 -14.43 10.56 -5.08
N ALA A 234 -14.34 9.40 -5.73
CA ALA A 234 -13.70 9.30 -7.06
C ALA A 234 -14.37 10.25 -8.07
N GLU A 235 -15.68 10.40 -8.03
CA GLU A 235 -16.42 11.35 -8.87
C GLU A 235 -16.03 12.80 -8.61
N GLN A 236 -15.91 13.20 -7.33
CA GLN A 236 -15.53 14.57 -6.96
C GLN A 236 -14.12 14.91 -7.40
N VAL A 237 -13.13 14.06 -7.10
CA VAL A 237 -11.73 14.40 -7.34
C VAL A 237 -11.30 14.16 -8.78
N LEU A 238 -11.80 13.10 -9.45
CA LEU A 238 -11.32 12.72 -10.79
C LEU A 238 -12.15 13.35 -11.92
N LYS A 239 -13.45 13.66 -11.70
CA LYS A 239 -14.30 14.24 -12.73
C LYS A 239 -14.68 15.68 -12.48
N ASN A 240 -14.86 16.06 -11.22
CA ASN A 240 -15.30 17.40 -10.83
C ASN A 240 -14.34 18.05 -9.82
N PRO A 241 -13.01 18.09 -10.09
CA PRO A 241 -12.03 18.63 -9.16
C PRO A 241 -12.26 20.11 -8.89
N GLN A 242 -12.22 20.49 -7.62
CA GLN A 242 -12.47 21.87 -7.18
C GLN A 242 -11.16 22.66 -7.06
N GLN A 243 -10.04 21.98 -6.85
CA GLN A 243 -8.75 22.65 -6.67
C GLN A 243 -8.05 22.87 -8.02
N PRO A 244 -7.58 24.09 -8.33
CA PRO A 244 -6.90 24.38 -9.60
C PRO A 244 -5.70 23.48 -9.88
N ARG A 245 -4.99 23.04 -8.82
CA ARG A 245 -3.85 22.13 -8.96
C ARG A 245 -4.27 20.72 -9.36
N THR A 246 -5.39 20.22 -8.81
CA THR A 246 -5.97 18.94 -9.20
C THR A 246 -6.43 18.98 -10.66
N GLN A 247 -7.10 20.06 -11.06
CA GLN A 247 -7.54 20.27 -12.45
C GLN A 247 -6.34 20.25 -13.42
N ALA A 248 -5.29 21.01 -13.11
CA ALA A 248 -4.06 21.05 -13.93
C ALA A 248 -3.33 19.68 -13.99
N PHE A 249 -3.36 18.91 -12.90
CA PHE A 249 -2.80 17.57 -12.90
C PHE A 249 -3.59 16.63 -13.81
N LEU A 250 -4.91 16.60 -13.69
CA LEU A 250 -5.78 15.69 -14.44
C LEU A 250 -5.81 16.04 -15.95
N ALA A 251 -5.77 17.32 -16.32
CA ALA A 251 -5.71 17.76 -17.72
C ALA A 251 -4.52 17.15 -18.47
N ARG A 252 -3.34 17.04 -17.81
CA ARG A 252 -2.14 16.40 -18.39
C ARG A 252 -2.31 14.90 -18.66
N PHE A 253 -3.19 14.22 -17.92
CA PHE A 253 -3.51 12.81 -18.17
C PHE A 253 -4.50 12.65 -19.32
N ALA A 254 -5.48 13.55 -19.45
CA ALA A 254 -6.41 13.55 -20.57
C ALA A 254 -5.69 13.75 -21.92
N GLU A 255 -4.65 14.61 -21.97
CA GLU A 255 -3.83 14.86 -23.15
C GLU A 255 -2.93 13.66 -23.56
N ARG A 256 -2.64 12.72 -22.63
CA ARG A 256 -1.79 11.54 -22.91
C ARG A 256 -2.59 10.28 -23.27
N SER A 257 -3.92 10.38 -23.25
CA SER A 257 -4.81 9.24 -23.55
C SER A 257 -5.32 9.25 -25.00
N PHE A 258 -4.72 10.08 -25.87
CA PHE A 258 -4.99 10.16 -27.31
C PHE A 258 -3.70 10.02 -28.11
#